data_bac10dc0d6459f36d1a943275911ad29
#
_entry.id   bac10dc0d6459f36d1a943275911ad29
#
_cell.length_a   1.000
_cell.length_b   1.000
_cell.length_c   1.000
_cell.angle_alpha   90.00
_cell.angle_beta   90.00
_cell.angle_gamma   90.00
#
_symmetry.space_group_name_H-M   'P 1'
#
loop_
_entity.id
_entity.type
_entity.pdbx_description
1 polymer ?
#
loop_
_entity_poly.entity_id
_entity_poly.type
_entity_poly.pdbx_seq_one_letter_code
_entity_poly.pdbx_strand_id
1 'polypeptide(L)'
;MKKLISTTVVIAMFTTMAFCQTEKKDSTFRQHSIGSSLALLGNFAPGDPVYFFQLNYGYQLTQKDFIIVEAITWTYYEPLGTYGSSEEFYPGKVRAYGVGLGYQRFLWKNLFTTLEPTFFLQQFYDTDDKKIQKGFQLYLQFILGYRFEFFMKRMFIEPAYALKYWPVNTNVPASFAAIDNGAPKYELGPSLNFGFRF
;
A
#
# COMPACT_ATOMS: atom_id res chain seq x y z
N MET A 1 -7.44 -14.43 -29.14
CA MET A 1 -6.16 -13.70 -29.04
C MET A 1 -5.95 -13.01 -27.70
N LYS A 2 -6.92 -12.32 -27.09
CA LYS A 2 -6.74 -11.61 -25.77
C LYS A 2 -6.37 -12.52 -24.58
N LYS A 3 -6.85 -13.78 -24.54
CA LYS A 3 -6.53 -14.73 -23.45
C LYS A 3 -5.09 -15.27 -23.51
N LEU A 4 -4.50 -15.37 -24.71
CA LEU A 4 -3.11 -15.87 -24.88
C LEU A 4 -2.08 -14.86 -24.36
N ILE A 5 -2.31 -13.57 -24.57
CA ILE A 5 -1.39 -12.49 -24.13
C ILE A 5 -1.31 -12.44 -22.60
N SER A 6 -2.45 -12.62 -21.90
CA SER A 6 -2.49 -12.60 -20.43
C SER A 6 -1.66 -13.74 -19.81
N THR A 7 -1.74 -14.95 -20.40
CA THR A 7 -1.00 -16.12 -19.91
C THR A 7 0.50 -15.99 -20.14
N THR A 8 0.92 -15.41 -21.26
CA THR A 8 2.34 -15.23 -21.60
C THR A 8 3.02 -14.22 -20.68
N VAL A 9 2.33 -13.14 -20.29
CA VAL A 9 2.87 -12.13 -19.35
C VAL A 9 3.07 -12.72 -17.95
N VAL A 10 2.14 -13.56 -17.48
CA VAL A 10 2.26 -14.23 -16.18
C VAL A 10 3.41 -15.23 -16.18
N ILE A 11 3.59 -16.02 -17.25
CA ILE A 11 4.69 -16.98 -17.37
C ILE A 11 6.04 -16.27 -17.48
N ALA A 12 6.13 -15.14 -18.19
CA ALA A 12 7.36 -14.35 -18.27
C ALA A 12 7.79 -13.76 -16.91
N MET A 13 6.85 -13.41 -16.04
CA MET A 13 7.18 -12.98 -14.67
C MET A 13 7.72 -14.12 -13.79
N PHE A 14 7.27 -15.36 -13.98
CA PHE A 14 7.75 -16.51 -13.21
C PHE A 14 9.11 -17.05 -13.70
N THR A 15 9.42 -16.95 -14.98
CA THR A 15 10.71 -17.45 -15.53
C THR A 15 11.90 -16.58 -15.13
N THR A 16 11.71 -15.31 -14.79
CA THR A 16 12.79 -14.45 -14.28
C THR A 16 13.18 -14.75 -12.82
N MET A 17 12.39 -15.52 -12.08
CA MET A 17 12.72 -15.93 -10.70
C MET A 17 13.69 -17.12 -10.61
N ALA A 18 13.94 -17.85 -11.70
CA ALA A 18 14.72 -19.09 -11.69
C ALA A 18 16.25 -18.91 -11.71
N PHE A 19 16.76 -17.68 -11.87
CA PHE A 19 18.20 -17.42 -11.77
C PHE A 19 18.59 -16.99 -10.34
N CYS A 20 18.43 -17.90 -9.39
CA CYS A 20 19.04 -17.75 -8.06
C CYS A 20 20.56 -17.98 -8.18
N GLN A 21 21.31 -16.91 -8.42
CA GLN A 21 22.75 -16.95 -8.24
C GLN A 21 23.02 -16.99 -6.73
N THR A 22 23.72 -18.01 -6.27
CA THR A 22 24.30 -18.12 -4.93
C THR A 22 25.37 -17.06 -4.77
N GLU A 23 24.97 -15.81 -4.47
CA GLU A 23 25.92 -14.76 -4.12
C GLU A 23 26.45 -14.98 -2.68
N LYS A 24 27.73 -14.71 -2.51
CA LYS A 24 28.46 -14.79 -1.24
C LYS A 24 27.71 -14.01 -0.16
N LYS A 25 27.31 -14.68 0.92
CA LYS A 25 26.52 -14.08 2.02
C LYS A 25 27.34 -12.94 2.64
N ASP A 26 26.93 -11.70 2.39
CA ASP A 26 27.52 -10.52 3.02
C ASP A 26 27.25 -10.58 4.52
N SER A 27 28.24 -10.31 5.35
CA SER A 27 28.11 -10.30 6.82
C SER A 27 27.13 -9.22 7.34
N THR A 28 26.75 -8.28 6.47
CA THR A 28 25.73 -7.24 6.75
C THR A 28 24.33 -7.62 6.27
N PHE A 29 24.15 -8.82 5.69
CA PHE A 29 22.87 -9.28 5.17
C PHE A 29 21.90 -9.51 6.33
N ARG A 30 20.86 -8.68 6.38
CA ARG A 30 19.75 -8.76 7.33
C ARG A 30 18.48 -9.12 6.57
N GLN A 31 17.93 -10.27 6.92
CA GLN A 31 16.86 -10.89 6.16
C GLN A 31 15.48 -10.32 6.49
N HIS A 32 15.34 -9.72 7.66
CA HIS A 32 14.08 -9.24 8.18
C HIS A 32 14.07 -7.72 8.28
N SER A 33 12.91 -7.14 8.06
CA SER A 33 12.67 -5.72 8.28
C SER A 33 11.28 -5.48 8.85
N ILE A 34 11.16 -4.39 9.60
CA ILE A 34 9.90 -3.85 10.06
C ILE A 34 9.86 -2.36 9.69
N GLY A 35 8.73 -1.88 9.24
CA GLY A 35 8.61 -0.50 8.80
C GLY A 35 7.19 0.02 8.85
N SER A 36 7.05 1.29 8.53
CA SER A 36 5.78 2.00 8.46
C SER A 36 5.87 3.17 7.49
N SER A 37 4.75 3.84 7.26
CA SER A 37 4.67 5.06 6.47
C SER A 37 4.67 6.30 7.35
N LEU A 38 5.26 7.41 6.87
CA LEU A 38 5.12 8.72 7.51
C LEU A 38 3.69 9.28 7.46
N ALA A 39 2.77 8.65 6.73
CA ALA A 39 1.34 8.96 6.81
C ALA A 39 0.76 8.81 8.23
N LEU A 40 1.45 8.08 9.13
CA LEU A 40 1.16 8.07 10.57
C LEU A 40 1.09 9.48 11.19
N LEU A 41 1.84 10.44 10.66
CA LEU A 41 1.82 11.82 11.14
C LEU A 41 0.48 12.51 10.88
N GLY A 42 -0.31 12.03 9.93
CA GLY A 42 -1.68 12.50 9.70
C GLY A 42 -2.60 12.37 10.92
N ASN A 43 -2.29 11.45 11.85
CA ASN A 43 -3.03 11.33 13.12
C ASN A 43 -2.89 12.56 14.03
N PHE A 44 -1.91 13.41 13.80
CA PHE A 44 -1.65 14.63 14.56
C PHE A 44 -2.14 15.89 13.84
N ALA A 45 -2.73 15.74 12.64
CA ALA A 45 -3.30 16.86 11.90
C ALA A 45 -4.52 17.42 12.62
N PRO A 46 -4.72 18.76 12.66
CA PRO A 46 -5.94 19.34 13.17
C PRO A 46 -7.13 18.99 12.27
N GLY A 47 -8.27 18.63 12.86
CA GLY A 47 -9.49 18.24 12.14
C GLY A 47 -9.93 16.82 12.47
N ASP A 48 -10.61 16.20 11.52
CA ASP A 48 -11.11 14.83 11.69
C ASP A 48 -9.98 13.81 11.75
N PRO A 49 -9.88 12.99 12.79
CA PRO A 49 -8.79 12.08 13.00
C PRO A 49 -8.83 10.92 11.99
N VAL A 50 -7.76 10.72 11.24
CA VAL A 50 -7.65 9.66 10.23
C VAL A 50 -7.40 8.27 10.82
N TYR A 51 -7.03 8.18 12.10
CA TYR A 51 -6.71 6.91 12.78
C TYR A 51 -5.90 5.95 11.90
N PHE A 52 -4.89 6.51 11.25
CA PHE A 52 -4.03 5.74 10.34
C PHE A 52 -2.98 4.95 11.14
N PHE A 53 -2.89 3.66 10.85
CA PHE A 53 -1.81 2.82 11.33
C PHE A 53 -1.40 1.87 10.20
N GLN A 54 -0.10 1.73 9.99
CA GLN A 54 0.48 0.79 9.01
C GLN A 54 1.70 0.13 9.63
N LEU A 55 1.78 -1.18 9.47
CA LEU A 55 2.92 -1.98 9.87
C LEU A 55 3.31 -2.88 8.69
N ASN A 56 4.54 -2.76 8.23
CA ASN A 56 5.10 -3.55 7.16
C ASN A 56 6.17 -4.48 7.73
N TYR A 57 6.02 -5.78 7.51
CA TYR A 57 7.06 -6.76 7.74
C TYR A 57 7.63 -7.19 6.39
N GLY A 58 8.93 -6.99 6.21
CA GLY A 58 9.66 -7.37 5.01
C GLY A 58 10.57 -8.58 5.24
N TYR A 59 10.52 -9.54 4.31
CA TYR A 59 11.43 -10.67 4.26
C TYR A 59 12.24 -10.63 2.97
N GLN A 60 13.56 -10.56 3.10
CA GLN A 60 14.48 -10.50 1.97
C GLN A 60 14.75 -11.91 1.42
N LEU A 61 14.24 -12.18 0.21
CA LEU A 61 14.43 -13.45 -0.49
C LEU A 61 15.83 -13.55 -1.11
N THR A 62 16.25 -12.47 -1.78
CA THR A 62 17.56 -12.34 -2.43
C THR A 62 18.14 -10.98 -2.10
N GLN A 63 19.33 -10.64 -2.61
CA GLN A 63 19.88 -9.28 -2.42
C GLN A 63 18.99 -8.20 -3.06
N LYS A 64 18.13 -8.57 -4.01
CA LYS A 64 17.29 -7.64 -4.76
C LYS A 64 15.79 -7.78 -4.50
N ASP A 65 15.36 -8.90 -3.93
CA ASP A 65 13.95 -9.25 -3.88
C ASP A 65 13.45 -9.37 -2.44
N PHE A 66 12.31 -8.74 -2.15
CA PHE A 66 11.65 -8.75 -0.86
C PHE A 66 10.19 -9.13 -1.01
N ILE A 67 9.69 -9.89 -0.06
CA ILE A 67 8.25 -10.04 0.20
C ILE A 67 7.90 -9.12 1.36
N ILE A 68 6.80 -8.41 1.23
CA ILE A 68 6.27 -7.50 2.26
C ILE A 68 4.90 -8.01 2.68
N VAL A 69 4.67 -8.08 3.98
CA VAL A 69 3.33 -8.29 4.54
C VAL A 69 2.94 -7.01 5.26
N GLU A 70 1.81 -6.45 4.87
CA GLU A 70 1.26 -5.22 5.42
C GLU A 70 0.06 -5.51 6.32
N ALA A 71 -0.01 -4.84 7.46
CA ALA A 71 -1.22 -4.66 8.25
C ALA A 71 -1.52 -3.16 8.33
N ILE A 72 -2.71 -2.76 7.92
CA ILE A 72 -3.08 -1.35 7.82
C ILE A 72 -4.49 -1.11 8.34
N THR A 73 -4.71 0.03 9.00
CA THR A 73 -6.03 0.55 9.33
C THR A 73 -6.09 2.04 9.06
N TRP A 74 -7.27 2.51 8.65
CA TRP A 74 -7.44 3.86 8.18
C TRP A 74 -8.90 4.30 8.30
N THR A 75 -9.13 5.53 8.73
CA THR A 75 -10.44 6.17 8.75
C THR A 75 -10.42 7.36 7.80
N TYR A 76 -11.44 7.48 6.96
CA TYR A 76 -11.56 8.58 6.02
C TYR A 76 -13.02 9.02 5.85
N TYR A 77 -13.21 10.28 5.44
CA TYR A 77 -14.49 11.00 5.41
C TYR A 77 -14.87 11.44 3.99
N GLU A 78 -14.02 11.19 3.02
CA GLU A 78 -14.16 11.61 1.61
C GLU A 78 -13.68 10.50 0.66
N PRO A 79 -14.04 10.54 -0.63
CA PRO A 79 -13.55 9.58 -1.61
C PRO A 79 -12.02 9.55 -1.69
N LEU A 80 -11.43 8.36 -1.77
CA LEU A 80 -9.97 8.20 -1.72
C LEU A 80 -9.23 8.99 -2.82
N GLY A 81 -9.76 9.05 -4.03
CA GLY A 81 -9.14 9.76 -5.15
C GLY A 81 -9.20 11.29 -5.06
N THR A 82 -9.90 11.81 -4.06
CA THR A 82 -10.05 13.24 -3.81
C THR A 82 -9.58 13.64 -2.42
N TYR A 83 -8.91 12.72 -1.72
CA TYR A 83 -8.52 12.90 -0.33
C TYR A 83 -7.71 14.19 -0.11
N GLY A 84 -8.19 15.04 0.82
CA GLY A 84 -7.61 16.34 1.12
C GLY A 84 -7.96 17.45 0.12
N SER A 85 -8.74 17.16 -0.92
CA SER A 85 -9.17 18.14 -1.94
C SER A 85 -10.64 17.97 -2.36
N SER A 86 -11.39 17.13 -1.67
CA SER A 86 -12.82 16.91 -1.98
C SER A 86 -13.67 18.13 -1.63
N GLU A 87 -14.59 18.46 -2.52
CA GLU A 87 -15.66 19.43 -2.24
C GLU A 87 -16.83 18.78 -1.50
N GLU A 88 -16.96 17.44 -1.58
CA GLU A 88 -18.04 16.68 -0.98
C GLU A 88 -17.51 15.62 -0.01
N PHE A 89 -18.01 15.64 1.21
CA PHE A 89 -17.70 14.68 2.26
C PHE A 89 -18.80 13.63 2.37
N TYR A 90 -18.44 12.44 2.81
CA TYR A 90 -19.42 11.40 3.12
C TYR A 90 -20.34 11.82 4.27
N PRO A 91 -21.61 11.37 4.27
CA PRO A 91 -22.52 11.54 5.41
C PRO A 91 -22.11 10.54 6.51
N GLY A 92 -20.95 10.77 7.11
CA GLY A 92 -20.34 9.89 8.10
C GLY A 92 -18.88 9.54 7.77
N LYS A 93 -18.44 8.31 8.08
CA LYS A 93 -17.05 7.89 7.89
C LYS A 93 -16.93 6.45 7.44
N VAL A 94 -15.81 6.15 6.79
CA VAL A 94 -15.39 4.78 6.46
C VAL A 94 -14.20 4.40 7.33
N ARG A 95 -14.30 3.25 8.00
CA ARG A 95 -13.18 2.65 8.73
C ARG A 95 -12.75 1.39 8.02
N ALA A 96 -11.52 1.39 7.51
CA ALA A 96 -10.95 0.30 6.73
C ALA A 96 -9.86 -0.43 7.52
N TYR A 97 -9.86 -1.76 7.42
CA TYR A 97 -8.84 -2.66 7.99
C TYR A 97 -8.32 -3.52 6.87
N GLY A 98 -7.02 -3.49 6.62
CA GLY A 98 -6.41 -4.15 5.49
C GLY A 98 -5.25 -5.05 5.83
N VAL A 99 -5.06 -6.05 4.96
CA VAL A 99 -3.86 -6.86 4.91
C VAL A 99 -3.35 -6.86 3.47
N GLY A 100 -2.08 -6.49 3.30
CA GLY A 100 -1.38 -6.44 2.02
C GLY A 100 -0.32 -7.52 1.89
N LEU A 101 -0.03 -7.89 0.64
CA LEU A 101 1.08 -8.75 0.28
C LEU A 101 1.84 -8.12 -0.87
N GLY A 102 3.02 -7.55 -0.58
CA GLY A 102 3.85 -6.84 -1.52
C GLY A 102 5.03 -7.66 -2.03
N TYR A 103 5.43 -7.39 -3.26
CA TYR A 103 6.72 -7.81 -3.81
C TYR A 103 7.52 -6.58 -4.21
N GLN A 104 8.69 -6.39 -3.58
CA GLN A 104 9.61 -5.30 -3.86
C GLN A 104 10.88 -5.84 -4.52
N ARG A 105 11.31 -5.18 -5.61
CA ARG A 105 12.54 -5.52 -6.32
C ARG A 105 13.43 -4.31 -6.49
N PHE A 106 14.69 -4.45 -6.10
CA PHE A 106 15.74 -3.47 -6.39
C PHE A 106 16.22 -3.64 -7.82
N LEU A 107 16.05 -2.58 -8.63
CA LEU A 107 16.38 -2.56 -10.06
C LEU A 107 17.85 -2.22 -10.28
N TRP A 108 18.29 -1.12 -9.68
CA TRP A 108 19.65 -0.61 -9.81
C TRP A 108 20.06 0.11 -8.52
N LYS A 109 21.17 -0.30 -7.90
CA LYS A 109 21.57 0.19 -6.59
C LYS A 109 20.39 0.08 -5.60
N ASN A 110 19.95 1.21 -5.06
CA ASN A 110 18.84 1.31 -4.11
C ASN A 110 17.51 1.78 -4.74
N LEU A 111 17.47 1.92 -6.09
CA LEU A 111 16.22 2.16 -6.82
C LEU A 111 15.38 0.88 -6.79
N PHE A 112 14.13 0.99 -6.39
CA PHE A 112 13.24 -0.17 -6.28
C PHE A 112 11.87 0.09 -6.89
N THR A 113 11.17 -0.98 -7.19
CA THR A 113 9.75 -0.99 -7.49
C THR A 113 9.04 -1.97 -6.57
N THR A 114 7.80 -1.67 -6.20
CA THR A 114 6.94 -2.55 -5.40
C THR A 114 5.58 -2.68 -6.07
N LEU A 115 5.04 -3.88 -6.10
CA LEU A 115 3.65 -4.16 -6.42
C LEU A 115 3.01 -4.76 -5.18
N GLU A 116 1.93 -4.13 -4.70
CA GLU A 116 1.30 -4.50 -3.44
C GLU A 116 -0.22 -4.43 -3.52
N PRO A 117 -0.91 -5.57 -3.67
CA PRO A 117 -2.33 -5.71 -3.41
C PRO A 117 -2.61 -5.70 -1.91
N THR A 118 -3.57 -4.88 -1.48
CA THR A 118 -4.10 -4.83 -0.13
C THR A 118 -5.60 -5.09 -0.15
N PHE A 119 -6.06 -5.97 0.71
CA PHE A 119 -7.45 -6.37 0.84
C PHE A 119 -8.04 -5.69 2.06
N PHE A 120 -8.99 -4.79 1.85
CA PHE A 120 -9.64 -4.04 2.92
C PHE A 120 -11.03 -4.59 3.23
N LEU A 121 -11.31 -4.74 4.52
CA LEU A 121 -12.65 -4.79 5.06
C LEU A 121 -13.05 -3.38 5.50
N GLN A 122 -14.08 -2.84 4.87
CA GLN A 122 -14.62 -1.52 5.17
C GLN A 122 -15.81 -1.62 6.11
N GLN A 123 -15.92 -0.66 7.00
CA GLN A 123 -17.08 -0.45 7.85
C GLN A 123 -17.55 0.98 7.65
N PHE A 124 -18.81 1.13 7.23
CA PHE A 124 -19.45 2.43 7.02
C PHE A 124 -20.21 2.82 8.27
N TYR A 125 -20.06 4.07 8.68
CA TYR A 125 -20.72 4.66 9.85
C TYR A 125 -21.44 5.92 9.43
N ASP A 126 -22.60 6.19 10.04
CA ASP A 126 -23.33 7.45 9.89
C ASP A 126 -22.72 8.56 10.78
N THR A 127 -23.36 9.72 10.80
CA THR A 127 -22.96 10.88 11.63
C THR A 127 -23.08 10.62 13.13
N ASP A 128 -23.91 9.67 13.53
CA ASP A 128 -24.12 9.29 14.94
C ASP A 128 -23.19 8.15 15.39
N ASP A 129 -22.16 7.85 14.60
CA ASP A 129 -21.22 6.74 14.83
C ASP A 129 -21.88 5.35 14.85
N LYS A 130 -23.09 5.23 14.30
CA LYS A 130 -23.75 3.96 14.17
C LYS A 130 -23.30 3.27 12.89
N LYS A 131 -22.90 2.02 13.01
CA LYS A 131 -22.50 1.21 11.86
C LYS A 131 -23.70 0.90 10.97
N ILE A 132 -23.56 1.30 9.70
CA ILE A 132 -24.61 1.09 8.66
C ILE A 132 -24.36 -0.23 7.93
N GLN A 133 -23.12 -0.44 7.44
CA GLN A 133 -22.83 -1.50 6.48
C GLN A 133 -21.37 -1.93 6.56
N LYS A 134 -21.07 -3.11 5.97
CA LYS A 134 -19.70 -3.59 5.73
C LYS A 134 -19.50 -3.74 4.24
N GLY A 135 -18.31 -3.38 3.78
CA GLY A 135 -17.87 -3.55 2.40
C GLY A 135 -16.51 -4.23 2.31
N PHE A 136 -16.12 -4.50 1.07
CA PHE A 136 -14.80 -5.00 0.74
C PHE A 136 -14.20 -4.17 -0.38
N GLN A 137 -12.90 -3.85 -0.27
CA GLN A 137 -12.16 -3.13 -1.29
C GLN A 137 -10.85 -3.85 -1.60
N LEU A 138 -10.55 -3.98 -2.89
CA LEU A 138 -9.21 -4.34 -3.36
C LEU A 138 -8.47 -3.05 -3.72
N TYR A 139 -7.30 -2.88 -3.15
CA TYR A 139 -6.43 -1.74 -3.34
C TYR A 139 -5.08 -2.22 -3.87
N LEU A 140 -4.66 -1.69 -5.01
CA LEU A 140 -3.42 -2.05 -5.67
C LEU A 140 -2.48 -0.85 -5.62
N GLN A 141 -1.25 -1.07 -5.17
CA GLN A 141 -0.20 -0.06 -5.21
C GLN A 141 0.93 -0.51 -6.13
N PHE A 142 1.33 0.39 -7.02
CA PHE A 142 2.59 0.31 -7.74
C PHE A 142 3.47 1.45 -7.29
N ILE A 143 4.62 1.13 -6.70
CA ILE A 143 5.51 2.10 -6.06
C ILE A 143 6.85 2.08 -6.80
N LEU A 144 7.37 3.26 -7.12
CA LEU A 144 8.74 3.47 -7.59
C LEU A 144 9.44 4.40 -6.62
N GLY A 145 10.54 3.94 -6.03
CA GLY A 145 11.22 4.68 -4.98
C GLY A 145 12.71 4.41 -4.89
N TYR A 146 13.35 5.12 -3.99
CA TYR A 146 14.76 4.96 -3.69
C TYR A 146 14.96 4.77 -2.19
N ARG A 147 15.74 3.73 -1.79
CA ARG A 147 16.04 3.45 -0.39
C ARG A 147 17.34 4.12 0.03
N PHE A 148 17.27 4.99 1.03
CA PHE A 148 18.43 5.49 1.76
C PHE A 148 18.65 4.64 2.99
N GLU A 149 19.87 4.10 3.14
CA GLU A 149 20.23 3.22 4.26
C GLU A 149 21.20 3.94 5.20
N PHE A 150 20.98 3.78 6.52
CA PHE A 150 21.74 4.41 7.59
C PHE A 150 22.17 3.37 8.64
N PHE A 151 23.11 3.74 9.52
CA PHE A 151 23.52 2.93 10.65
C PHE A 151 23.87 1.48 10.27
N MET A 152 24.88 1.33 9.40
CA MET A 152 25.30 0.03 8.87
C MET A 152 24.15 -0.74 8.22
N LYS A 153 23.33 -0.05 7.43
CA LYS A 153 22.15 -0.56 6.71
C LYS A 153 21.05 -1.12 7.61
N ARG A 154 21.01 -0.74 8.89
CA ARG A 154 19.94 -1.16 9.81
C ARG A 154 18.68 -0.34 9.65
N MET A 155 18.82 0.97 9.47
CA MET A 155 17.67 1.86 9.27
C MET A 155 17.58 2.26 7.80
N PHE A 156 16.37 2.48 7.34
CA PHE A 156 16.13 2.97 5.99
C PHE A 156 14.98 3.97 5.94
N ILE A 157 15.03 4.82 4.92
CA ILE A 157 13.95 5.73 4.50
C ILE A 157 13.77 5.52 3.00
N GLU A 158 12.52 5.46 2.57
CA GLU A 158 12.12 5.21 1.18
C GLU A 158 11.20 6.31 0.66
N PRO A 159 11.75 7.44 0.18
CA PRO A 159 10.98 8.35 -0.66
C PRO A 159 10.60 7.63 -1.96
N ALA A 160 9.35 7.76 -2.34
CA ALA A 160 8.78 7.10 -3.49
C ALA A 160 7.62 7.88 -4.10
N TYR A 161 7.21 7.46 -5.30
CA TYR A 161 5.96 7.82 -5.93
C TYR A 161 5.11 6.58 -6.07
N ALA A 162 3.85 6.66 -5.69
CA ALA A 162 2.92 5.54 -5.68
C ALA A 162 1.75 5.83 -6.60
N LEU A 163 1.50 4.93 -7.54
CA LEU A 163 0.24 4.81 -8.25
C LEU A 163 -0.65 3.87 -7.45
N LYS A 164 -1.76 4.38 -6.96
CA LYS A 164 -2.75 3.67 -6.16
C LYS A 164 -4.01 3.48 -7.00
N TYR A 165 -4.59 2.29 -6.98
CA TYR A 165 -5.78 1.95 -7.76
C TYR A 165 -6.66 0.98 -6.98
N TRP A 166 -7.98 1.26 -6.92
CA TRP A 166 -8.96 0.40 -6.23
C TRP A 166 -10.05 -0.09 -7.17
N PRO A 167 -9.76 -1.15 -7.95
CA PRO A 167 -10.66 -1.67 -8.98
C PRO A 167 -11.95 -2.29 -8.44
N VAL A 168 -11.93 -2.71 -7.18
CA VAL A 168 -13.08 -3.37 -6.54
C VAL A 168 -13.44 -2.61 -5.28
N ASN A 169 -14.69 -2.20 -5.21
CA ASN A 169 -15.31 -1.59 -4.02
C ASN A 169 -16.74 -2.10 -3.95
N THR A 170 -17.08 -2.90 -2.95
CA THR A 170 -18.37 -3.59 -2.87
C THR A 170 -19.17 -3.16 -1.65
N ASN A 171 -20.50 -3.29 -1.75
CA ASN A 171 -21.40 -3.01 -0.66
C ASN A 171 -21.26 -1.58 -0.08
N VAL A 172 -21.05 -0.60 -0.95
CA VAL A 172 -21.02 0.81 -0.55
C VAL A 172 -22.48 1.26 -0.29
N PRO A 173 -22.81 1.88 0.86
CA PRO A 173 -24.16 2.41 1.12
C PRO A 173 -24.57 3.43 0.05
N ALA A 174 -25.84 3.49 -0.29
CA ALA A 174 -26.34 4.37 -1.35
C ALA A 174 -25.98 5.85 -1.14
N SER A 175 -26.00 6.34 0.10
CA SER A 175 -25.63 7.71 0.45
C SER A 175 -24.13 8.01 0.24
N PHE A 176 -23.25 7.01 0.38
CA PHE A 176 -21.82 7.12 0.10
C PHE A 176 -21.55 6.96 -1.40
N ALA A 177 -22.23 6.00 -2.05
CA ALA A 177 -22.07 5.73 -3.47
C ALA A 177 -22.44 6.93 -4.35
N ALA A 178 -23.40 7.74 -3.95
CA ALA A 178 -23.79 8.96 -4.65
C ALA A 178 -22.61 9.94 -4.77
N ILE A 179 -21.76 10.03 -3.75
CA ILE A 179 -20.57 10.88 -3.70
C ILE A 179 -19.40 10.18 -4.38
N ASP A 180 -19.22 8.88 -4.15
CA ASP A 180 -18.10 8.08 -4.68
C ASP A 180 -18.15 7.89 -6.21
N ASN A 181 -19.33 7.92 -6.81
CA ASN A 181 -19.54 7.63 -8.25
C ASN A 181 -18.84 8.63 -9.20
N GLY A 182 -18.57 9.86 -8.75
CA GLY A 182 -17.85 10.88 -9.51
C GLY A 182 -16.34 10.90 -9.25
N ALA A 183 -15.87 10.23 -8.21
CA ALA A 183 -14.48 10.27 -7.81
C ALA A 183 -13.60 9.36 -8.66
N PRO A 184 -12.33 9.76 -8.93
CA PRO A 184 -11.35 8.89 -9.59
C PRO A 184 -11.10 7.65 -8.74
N LYS A 185 -10.89 6.50 -9.41
CA LYS A 185 -10.54 5.23 -8.74
C LYS A 185 -9.03 4.99 -8.67
N TYR A 186 -8.26 6.01 -8.93
CA TYR A 186 -6.80 5.97 -8.87
C TYR A 186 -6.25 7.29 -8.32
N GLU A 187 -5.09 7.21 -7.74
CA GLU A 187 -4.33 8.36 -7.24
C GLU A 187 -2.84 8.15 -7.55
N LEU A 188 -2.18 9.21 -7.96
CA LEU A 188 -0.73 9.25 -8.11
C LEU A 188 -0.17 10.29 -7.15
N GLY A 189 0.66 9.87 -6.20
CA GLY A 189 1.17 10.79 -5.19
C GLY A 189 2.48 10.33 -4.55
N PRO A 190 3.13 11.24 -3.80
CA PRO A 190 4.32 10.91 -3.04
C PRO A 190 4.01 9.94 -1.91
N SER A 191 5.00 9.10 -1.60
CA SER A 191 5.00 8.18 -0.48
C SER A 191 6.34 8.24 0.24
N LEU A 192 6.33 8.09 1.55
CA LEU A 192 7.55 8.09 2.34
C LEU A 192 7.44 7.03 3.44
N ASN A 193 8.21 5.96 3.28
CA ASN A 193 8.28 4.87 4.25
C ASN A 193 9.60 4.93 5.01
N PHE A 194 9.61 4.33 6.18
CA PHE A 194 10.80 4.16 7.00
C PHE A 194 10.78 2.80 7.68
N GLY A 195 11.95 2.30 8.07
CA GLY A 195 12.01 1.02 8.76
C GLY A 195 13.38 0.66 9.30
N PHE A 196 13.40 -0.54 9.90
CA PHE A 196 14.55 -1.13 10.53
C PHE A 196 14.76 -2.56 10.05
N ARG A 197 16.03 -2.97 9.83
CA ARG A 197 16.44 -4.31 9.37
C ARG A 197 17.21 -5.05 10.47
N PHE A 198 16.91 -6.32 10.65
CA PHE A 198 17.51 -7.19 11.69
C PHE A 198 17.71 -8.63 11.21
#